data_a4a49d80b7384c9fd29119f7e418fe49
#
_entry.id   a4a49d80b7384c9fd29119f7e418fe49
#
_cell.length_a   1.000
_cell.length_b   1.000
_cell.length_c   1.000
_cell.angle_alpha   90.00
_cell.angle_beta   90.00
_cell.angle_gamma   90.00
#
_symmetry.space_group_name_H-M   'P 1'
#
loop_
_entity.id
_entity.type
_entity.pdbx_description
1 polymer ?
#
loop_
_entity_poly.entity_id
_entity_poly.type
_entity_poly.pdbx_seq_one_letter_code
_entity_poly.pdbx_strand_id
1 'polypeptide(L)'
;ISYHHVMATLNRRLGQSLQDRVPAPAKVRWTRTELPRLRPEQAEALAAWNRAGRRGQVIMPTGTGKTEVALAAMAETAVATLVVAPVRDLMYQWHRRILAAFDYDAGIVGDNLFNIKPVTVTTYDSAYIHMGRMGADFGLLIFDEEHHLPGKCRREAAILSAARMRLGLTATPERSDGLEKDLDYLIGPVVYRMPFGRARGSTLADFDVVRVPVALTDTEQATYEQCSKLIRGFITARRK
;
A
#
# COMPACT_ATOMS: atom_id res chain seq x y z
N ILE A 1 -18.76 3.90 0.83
CA ILE A 1 -18.85 2.41 0.71
C ILE A 1 -18.05 2.03 -0.53
N SER A 2 -17.10 1.11 -0.42
CA SER A 2 -16.30 0.70 -1.57
C SER A 2 -17.11 -0.12 -2.58
N TYR A 3 -16.77 0.00 -3.87
CA TYR A 3 -17.40 -0.76 -4.96
C TYR A 3 -17.50 -2.26 -4.65
N HIS A 4 -16.42 -2.87 -4.15
CA HIS A 4 -16.43 -4.29 -3.78
C HIS A 4 -17.52 -4.65 -2.75
N HIS A 5 -17.72 -3.83 -1.72
CA HIS A 5 -18.74 -4.07 -0.69
C HIS A 5 -20.14 -3.85 -1.22
N VAL A 6 -20.32 -2.84 -2.09
CA VAL A 6 -21.61 -2.62 -2.78
C VAL A 6 -21.96 -3.85 -3.60
N MET A 7 -21.06 -4.32 -4.45
CA MET A 7 -21.29 -5.49 -5.31
C MET A 7 -21.53 -6.78 -4.50
N ALA A 8 -20.73 -7.02 -3.46
CA ALA A 8 -20.91 -8.17 -2.58
C ALA A 8 -22.27 -8.15 -1.86
N THR A 9 -22.71 -6.97 -1.39
CA THR A 9 -24.00 -6.81 -0.72
C THR A 9 -25.16 -6.96 -1.69
N LEU A 10 -25.06 -6.37 -2.86
CA LEU A 10 -26.10 -6.45 -3.89
C LEU A 10 -26.24 -7.89 -4.41
N ASN A 11 -25.14 -8.58 -4.71
CA ASN A 11 -25.17 -9.98 -5.14
C ASN A 11 -25.83 -10.89 -4.09
N ARG A 12 -25.56 -10.62 -2.80
CA ARG A 12 -26.18 -11.39 -1.71
C ARG A 12 -27.69 -11.15 -1.60
N ARG A 13 -28.16 -9.90 -1.86
CA ARG A 13 -29.56 -9.51 -1.72
C ARG A 13 -30.40 -9.81 -2.95
N LEU A 14 -29.85 -9.66 -4.14
CA LEU A 14 -30.58 -9.68 -5.41
C LEU A 14 -30.27 -10.93 -6.27
N GLY A 15 -29.34 -11.76 -5.85
CA GLY A 15 -28.96 -12.95 -6.59
C GLY A 15 -28.31 -12.66 -7.95
N GLN A 16 -28.49 -13.57 -8.93
CA GLN A 16 -27.84 -13.50 -10.25
C GLN A 16 -28.39 -12.43 -11.19
N SER A 17 -29.29 -11.58 -10.75
CA SER A 17 -29.95 -10.57 -11.61
C SER A 17 -29.11 -9.30 -11.84
N LEU A 18 -27.98 -9.12 -11.15
CA LEU A 18 -27.15 -7.95 -11.27
C LEU A 18 -26.19 -8.06 -12.48
N GLN A 19 -26.33 -7.13 -13.41
CA GLN A 19 -25.34 -6.90 -14.44
C GLN A 19 -24.34 -5.85 -13.95
N ASP A 20 -23.11 -6.31 -13.64
CA ASP A 20 -22.01 -5.42 -13.39
C ASP A 20 -21.53 -4.83 -14.73
N ARG A 21 -21.74 -3.52 -14.91
CA ARG A 21 -21.33 -2.80 -16.13
C ARG A 21 -19.96 -2.14 -16.02
N VAL A 22 -19.26 -2.32 -14.92
CA VAL A 22 -17.86 -1.86 -14.84
C VAL A 22 -17.04 -2.70 -15.80
N PRO A 23 -16.35 -2.08 -16.76
CA PRO A 23 -15.55 -2.81 -17.74
C PRO A 23 -14.53 -3.71 -17.04
N ALA A 24 -14.27 -4.88 -17.63
CA ALA A 24 -13.16 -5.69 -17.18
C ALA A 24 -11.85 -4.90 -17.32
N PRO A 25 -10.96 -4.92 -16.32
CA PRO A 25 -9.71 -4.18 -16.42
C PRO A 25 -8.89 -4.67 -17.60
N ALA A 26 -8.22 -3.73 -18.28
CA ALA A 26 -7.37 -4.05 -19.41
C ALA A 26 -6.28 -5.07 -19.01
N LYS A 27 -6.03 -6.03 -19.89
CA LYS A 27 -4.88 -6.93 -19.73
C LYS A 27 -3.61 -6.22 -20.16
N VAL A 28 -2.55 -6.43 -19.42
CA VAL A 28 -1.20 -5.95 -19.73
C VAL A 28 -0.42 -7.09 -20.37
N ARG A 29 0.18 -6.83 -21.53
CA ARG A 29 1.15 -7.73 -22.13
C ARG A 29 2.53 -7.19 -21.81
N TRP A 30 3.28 -7.96 -21.04
CA TRP A 30 4.65 -7.61 -20.72
C TRP A 30 5.54 -7.91 -21.92
N THR A 31 6.30 -6.92 -22.39
CA THR A 31 7.27 -7.08 -23.47
C THR A 31 8.44 -7.95 -23.02
N ARG A 32 8.78 -7.84 -21.75
CA ARG A 32 9.84 -8.57 -21.07
C ARG A 32 9.41 -8.81 -19.63
N THR A 33 9.91 -9.83 -19.00
CA THR A 33 9.75 -10.05 -17.57
C THR A 33 11.08 -10.50 -17.00
N GLU A 34 11.79 -9.58 -16.35
CA GLU A 34 13.05 -9.84 -15.66
C GLU A 34 12.88 -9.57 -14.17
N LEU A 35 12.40 -10.58 -13.48
CA LEU A 35 12.25 -10.55 -12.03
C LEU A 35 13.30 -11.44 -11.40
N PRO A 36 13.93 -11.01 -10.30
CA PRO A 36 14.79 -11.89 -9.53
C PRO A 36 13.97 -13.05 -8.98
N ARG A 37 14.62 -14.20 -8.81
CA ARG A 37 13.98 -15.34 -8.14
C ARG A 37 13.54 -14.89 -6.74
N LEU A 38 12.27 -15.08 -6.43
CA LEU A 38 11.76 -14.77 -5.11
C LEU A 38 12.44 -15.62 -4.04
N ARG A 39 12.80 -15.00 -2.94
CA ARG A 39 13.23 -15.71 -1.73
C ARG A 39 12.05 -16.48 -1.15
N PRO A 40 12.29 -17.52 -0.31
CA PRO A 40 11.21 -18.36 0.24
C PRO A 40 10.11 -17.53 0.91
N GLU A 41 10.45 -16.56 1.73
CA GLU A 41 9.50 -15.69 2.42
C GLU A 41 8.68 -14.80 1.48
N GLN A 42 9.27 -14.35 0.37
CA GLN A 42 8.58 -13.57 -0.65
C GLN A 42 7.60 -14.44 -1.44
N ALA A 43 8.01 -15.67 -1.77
CA ALA A 43 7.16 -16.65 -2.43
C ALA A 43 5.98 -17.09 -1.53
N GLU A 44 6.24 -17.28 -0.23
CA GLU A 44 5.19 -17.55 0.78
C GLU A 44 4.17 -16.40 0.85
N ALA A 45 4.63 -15.15 0.87
CA ALA A 45 3.78 -13.96 0.91
C ALA A 45 2.88 -13.86 -0.34
N LEU A 46 3.47 -14.04 -1.54
CA LEU A 46 2.73 -14.02 -2.80
C LEU A 46 1.70 -15.16 -2.86
N ALA A 47 2.09 -16.36 -2.45
CA ALA A 47 1.19 -17.51 -2.40
C ALA A 47 0.04 -17.30 -1.40
N ALA A 48 0.30 -16.68 -0.25
CA ALA A 48 -0.73 -16.36 0.73
C ALA A 48 -1.74 -15.35 0.17
N TRP A 49 -1.25 -14.31 -0.49
CA TRP A 49 -2.10 -13.32 -1.15
C TRP A 49 -2.96 -13.95 -2.26
N ASN A 50 -2.39 -14.81 -3.08
CA ASN A 50 -3.11 -15.53 -4.12
C ASN A 50 -4.23 -16.42 -3.52
N ARG A 51 -3.92 -17.20 -2.45
CA ARG A 51 -4.91 -18.05 -1.76
C ARG A 51 -6.05 -17.22 -1.13
N ALA A 52 -5.78 -16.00 -0.71
CA ALA A 52 -6.79 -15.08 -0.18
C ALA A 52 -7.63 -14.38 -1.27
N GLY A 53 -7.62 -14.89 -2.50
CA GLY A 53 -8.36 -14.30 -3.61
C GLY A 53 -7.75 -13.00 -4.13
N ARG A 54 -6.45 -12.81 -3.95
CA ARG A 54 -5.68 -11.63 -4.39
C ARG A 54 -6.12 -10.34 -3.71
N ARG A 55 -6.47 -10.45 -2.42
CA ARG A 55 -6.91 -9.32 -1.62
C ARG A 55 -6.38 -9.46 -0.19
N GLY A 56 -5.51 -8.52 0.24
CA GLY A 56 -4.96 -8.55 1.58
C GLY A 56 -3.66 -7.80 1.75
N GLN A 57 -3.22 -7.78 3.00
CA GLN A 57 -2.05 -7.07 3.49
C GLN A 57 -0.88 -8.05 3.67
N VAL A 58 0.30 -7.65 3.23
CA VAL A 58 1.57 -8.37 3.40
C VAL A 58 2.48 -7.52 4.28
N ILE A 59 2.75 -8.01 5.48
CA ILE A 59 3.58 -7.34 6.48
C ILE A 59 4.95 -7.99 6.49
N MET A 60 5.96 -7.23 6.07
CA MET A 60 7.36 -7.68 6.01
C MET A 60 8.29 -6.55 6.41
N PRO A 61 9.37 -6.81 7.19
CA PRO A 61 10.33 -5.79 7.58
C PRO A 61 10.91 -5.01 6.40
N THR A 62 11.40 -3.80 6.65
CA THR A 62 12.11 -3.01 5.64
C THR A 62 13.34 -3.80 5.15
N GLY A 63 13.68 -3.68 3.87
CA GLY A 63 14.79 -4.41 3.26
C GLY A 63 14.51 -5.85 2.87
N THR A 64 13.36 -6.44 3.25
CA THR A 64 13.01 -7.82 2.89
C THR A 64 12.45 -7.98 1.47
N GLY A 65 12.38 -6.90 0.69
CA GLY A 65 11.96 -6.94 -0.71
C GLY A 65 10.46 -7.06 -0.93
N LYS A 66 9.64 -6.30 -0.19
CA LYS A 66 8.20 -6.16 -0.43
C LYS A 66 7.88 -5.80 -1.88
N THR A 67 8.72 -4.96 -2.48
CA THR A 67 8.60 -4.54 -3.88
C THR A 67 8.66 -5.74 -4.84
N GLU A 68 9.51 -6.74 -4.57
CA GLU A 68 9.62 -7.95 -5.40
C GLU A 68 8.33 -8.77 -5.37
N VAL A 69 7.70 -8.87 -4.19
CA VAL A 69 6.39 -9.54 -4.06
C VAL A 69 5.34 -8.84 -4.93
N ALA A 70 5.32 -7.51 -4.91
CA ALA A 70 4.37 -6.74 -5.71
C ALA A 70 4.64 -6.83 -7.23
N LEU A 71 5.90 -6.76 -7.66
CA LEU A 71 6.26 -6.96 -9.07
C LEU A 71 5.89 -8.36 -9.55
N ALA A 72 6.10 -9.39 -8.72
CA ALA A 72 5.66 -10.73 -9.03
C ALA A 72 4.13 -10.84 -9.12
N ALA A 73 3.38 -10.18 -8.22
CA ALA A 73 1.92 -10.09 -8.29
C ALA A 73 1.44 -9.42 -9.58
N MET A 74 2.13 -8.36 -10.03
CA MET A 74 1.85 -7.70 -11.32
C MET A 74 2.10 -8.64 -12.50
N ALA A 75 3.21 -9.38 -12.48
CA ALA A 75 3.54 -10.35 -13.53
C ALA A 75 2.48 -11.45 -13.65
N GLU A 76 2.07 -12.03 -12.50
CA GLU A 76 1.08 -13.12 -12.48
C GLU A 76 -0.33 -12.67 -12.85
N THR A 77 -0.74 -11.48 -12.44
CA THR A 77 -2.10 -10.99 -12.72
C THR A 77 -2.24 -10.47 -14.13
N ALA A 78 -1.19 -9.84 -14.66
CA ALA A 78 -1.12 -9.24 -15.98
C ALA A 78 -2.34 -8.37 -16.34
N VAL A 79 -2.78 -7.55 -15.39
CA VAL A 79 -3.91 -6.62 -15.55
C VAL A 79 -3.49 -5.19 -15.29
N ALA A 80 -4.30 -4.26 -15.76
CA ALA A 80 -4.10 -2.84 -15.48
C ALA A 80 -3.92 -2.61 -13.98
N THR A 81 -2.81 -1.98 -13.60
CA THR A 81 -2.34 -1.88 -12.21
C THR A 81 -2.04 -0.44 -11.84
N LEU A 82 -2.55 0.01 -10.70
CA LEU A 82 -2.15 1.26 -10.06
C LEU A 82 -1.31 0.99 -8.83
N VAL A 83 -0.11 1.57 -8.80
CA VAL A 83 0.76 1.56 -7.61
C VAL A 83 0.66 2.92 -6.92
N VAL A 84 0.32 2.90 -5.64
CA VAL A 84 0.18 4.09 -4.80
C VAL A 84 1.33 4.13 -3.80
N ALA A 85 2.20 5.11 -3.96
CA ALA A 85 3.40 5.32 -3.14
C ALA A 85 3.20 6.44 -2.10
N PRO A 86 3.91 6.42 -0.97
CA PRO A 86 3.74 7.40 0.09
C PRO A 86 4.22 8.81 -0.29
N VAL A 87 5.28 8.91 -1.06
CA VAL A 87 5.89 10.19 -1.47
C VAL A 87 6.37 10.15 -2.92
N ARG A 88 6.63 11.33 -3.47
CA ARG A 88 7.04 11.51 -4.87
C ARG A 88 8.29 10.71 -5.24
N ASP A 89 9.30 10.70 -4.40
CA ASP A 89 10.56 10.00 -4.70
C ASP A 89 10.36 8.48 -4.80
N LEU A 90 9.49 7.91 -3.94
CA LEU A 90 9.13 6.50 -4.02
C LEU A 90 8.23 6.20 -5.23
N MET A 91 7.38 7.13 -5.65
CA MET A 91 6.63 7.02 -6.90
C MET A 91 7.57 6.88 -8.10
N TYR A 92 8.61 7.71 -8.20
CA TYR A 92 9.62 7.60 -9.26
C TYR A 92 10.49 6.35 -9.10
N GLN A 93 10.76 5.91 -7.88
CA GLN A 93 11.44 4.63 -7.64
C GLN A 93 10.61 3.46 -8.19
N TRP A 94 9.31 3.43 -7.92
CA TRP A 94 8.39 2.43 -8.49
C TRP A 94 8.39 2.47 -10.02
N HIS A 95 8.33 3.66 -10.63
CA HIS A 95 8.40 3.81 -12.07
C HIS A 95 9.67 3.16 -12.65
N ARG A 96 10.85 3.47 -12.07
CA ARG A 96 12.12 2.86 -12.49
C ARG A 96 12.15 1.35 -12.29
N ARG A 97 11.57 0.85 -11.20
CA ARG A 97 11.50 -0.59 -10.91
C ARG A 97 10.62 -1.33 -11.92
N ILE A 98 9.47 -0.76 -12.29
CA ILE A 98 8.57 -1.31 -13.30
C ILE A 98 9.26 -1.32 -14.68
N LEU A 99 9.92 -0.23 -15.05
CA LEU A 99 10.67 -0.16 -16.30
C LEU A 99 11.77 -1.23 -16.36
N ALA A 100 12.55 -1.38 -15.30
CA ALA A 100 13.61 -2.39 -15.25
C ALA A 100 13.07 -3.83 -15.28
N ALA A 101 11.94 -4.11 -14.61
CA ALA A 101 11.37 -5.45 -14.51
C ALA A 101 10.63 -5.90 -15.76
N PHE A 102 9.95 -4.97 -16.46
CA PHE A 102 9.00 -5.31 -17.52
C PHE A 102 9.29 -4.63 -18.86
N ASP A 103 10.32 -3.81 -18.93
CA ASP A 103 10.56 -2.91 -20.09
C ASP A 103 9.30 -2.11 -20.45
N TYR A 104 8.60 -1.63 -19.40
CA TYR A 104 7.33 -0.95 -19.51
C TYR A 104 7.41 0.44 -18.90
N ASP A 105 7.27 1.46 -19.74
CA ASP A 105 7.21 2.87 -19.31
C ASP A 105 5.84 3.17 -18.71
N ALA A 106 5.73 3.04 -17.39
CA ALA A 106 4.48 3.26 -16.66
C ALA A 106 3.99 4.71 -16.75
N GLY A 107 2.67 4.90 -16.68
CA GLY A 107 2.08 6.22 -16.52
C GLY A 107 2.40 6.82 -15.14
N ILE A 108 2.33 8.13 -15.05
CA ILE A 108 2.52 8.88 -13.80
C ILE A 108 1.33 9.82 -13.58
N VAL A 109 0.72 9.73 -12.41
CA VAL A 109 -0.29 10.69 -11.93
C VAL A 109 0.21 11.30 -10.63
N GLY A 110 0.63 12.54 -10.69
CA GLY A 110 1.26 13.28 -9.60
C GLY A 110 2.41 14.15 -10.11
N ASP A 111 2.96 15.00 -9.25
CA ASP A 111 4.05 15.91 -9.63
C ASP A 111 3.73 16.76 -10.89
N ASN A 112 2.52 17.30 -10.96
CA ASN A 112 1.97 18.03 -12.12
C ASN A 112 1.82 17.20 -13.42
N LEU A 113 2.00 15.89 -13.34
CA LEU A 113 1.76 14.97 -14.46
C LEU A 113 0.41 14.29 -14.30
N PHE A 114 -0.31 14.12 -15.43
CA PHE A 114 -1.53 13.34 -15.49
C PHE A 114 -1.50 12.45 -16.72
N ASN A 115 -0.71 11.39 -16.65
CA ASN A 115 -0.53 10.42 -17.72
C ASN A 115 -0.96 9.05 -17.26
N ILE A 116 -2.16 8.63 -17.65
CA ILE A 116 -2.71 7.33 -17.28
C ILE A 116 -2.34 6.32 -18.36
N LYS A 117 -1.75 5.21 -17.95
CA LYS A 117 -1.48 4.02 -18.77
C LYS A 117 -2.02 2.78 -18.04
N PRO A 118 -2.14 1.63 -18.71
CA PRO A 118 -2.54 0.39 -18.05
C PRO A 118 -1.74 0.06 -16.78
N VAL A 119 -0.46 0.41 -16.73
CA VAL A 119 0.30 0.43 -15.49
C VAL A 119 0.63 1.88 -15.18
N THR A 120 0.21 2.34 -14.01
CA THR A 120 0.37 3.72 -13.57
C THR A 120 0.90 3.75 -12.13
N VAL A 121 1.75 4.71 -11.84
CA VAL A 121 2.24 5.00 -10.50
C VAL A 121 1.73 6.37 -10.02
N THR A 122 1.43 6.50 -8.74
CA THR A 122 0.89 7.72 -8.16
C THR A 122 1.30 7.85 -6.69
N THR A 123 1.03 9.01 -6.09
CA THR A 123 1.12 9.18 -4.64
C THR A 123 -0.26 9.09 -3.98
N TYR A 124 -0.31 8.88 -2.64
CA TYR A 124 -1.59 8.87 -1.91
C TYR A 124 -2.38 10.16 -2.10
N ASP A 125 -1.72 11.31 -2.10
CA ASP A 125 -2.38 12.60 -2.23
C ASP A 125 -2.90 12.82 -3.67
N SER A 126 -2.15 12.41 -4.69
CA SER A 126 -2.61 12.45 -6.08
C SER A 126 -3.72 11.43 -6.35
N ALA A 127 -3.63 10.23 -5.76
CA ALA A 127 -4.68 9.23 -5.85
C ALA A 127 -5.99 9.74 -5.23
N TYR A 128 -5.92 10.39 -4.06
CA TYR A 128 -7.09 11.03 -3.44
C TYR A 128 -7.78 12.01 -4.40
N ILE A 129 -6.99 12.88 -5.04
CA ILE A 129 -7.53 13.92 -5.94
C ILE A 129 -8.12 13.33 -7.23
N HIS A 130 -7.49 12.29 -7.78
CA HIS A 130 -7.78 11.83 -9.14
C HIS A 130 -8.52 10.49 -9.23
N MET A 131 -8.70 9.77 -8.12
CA MET A 131 -9.30 8.43 -8.16
C MET A 131 -10.73 8.42 -8.73
N GLY A 132 -11.50 9.48 -8.52
CA GLY A 132 -12.83 9.62 -9.12
C GLY A 132 -12.83 9.58 -10.65
N ARG A 133 -11.69 9.91 -11.31
CA ARG A 133 -11.54 9.93 -12.77
C ARG A 133 -10.91 8.65 -13.31
N MET A 134 -10.09 7.95 -12.53
CA MET A 134 -9.31 6.80 -13.00
C MET A 134 -9.60 5.50 -12.23
N GLY A 135 -10.43 5.54 -11.19
CA GLY A 135 -10.61 4.39 -10.28
C GLY A 135 -11.26 3.15 -10.90
N ALA A 136 -11.89 3.29 -12.08
CA ALA A 136 -12.47 2.17 -12.82
C ALA A 136 -11.49 1.49 -13.78
N ASP A 137 -10.33 2.10 -14.07
CA ASP A 137 -9.42 1.64 -15.11
C ASP A 137 -8.53 0.47 -14.66
N PHE A 138 -8.38 0.26 -13.37
CA PHE A 138 -7.43 -0.69 -12.80
C PHE A 138 -8.11 -1.93 -12.22
N GLY A 139 -7.49 -3.09 -12.44
CA GLY A 139 -7.89 -4.37 -11.85
C GLY A 139 -7.13 -4.72 -10.57
N LEU A 140 -5.91 -4.18 -10.44
CA LEU A 140 -5.05 -4.37 -9.27
C LEU A 140 -4.64 -3.01 -8.69
N LEU A 141 -4.83 -2.84 -7.38
CA LEU A 141 -4.23 -1.75 -6.60
C LEU A 141 -3.11 -2.30 -5.73
N ILE A 142 -1.97 -1.64 -5.75
CA ILE A 142 -0.85 -1.88 -4.84
C ILE A 142 -0.66 -0.64 -3.99
N PHE A 143 -0.75 -0.79 -2.67
CA PHE A 143 -0.52 0.27 -1.70
C PHE A 143 0.82 0.03 -1.01
N ASP A 144 1.81 0.83 -1.36
CA ASP A 144 3.12 0.80 -0.70
C ASP A 144 3.07 1.65 0.58
N GLU A 145 3.60 1.10 1.67
CA GLU A 145 3.47 1.63 3.03
C GLU A 145 1.99 1.95 3.36
N GLU A 146 1.15 0.92 3.27
CA GLU A 146 -0.31 0.99 3.38
C GLU A 146 -0.85 1.66 4.65
N HIS A 147 -0.04 1.74 5.70
CA HIS A 147 -0.37 2.45 6.92
C HIS A 147 -0.64 3.95 6.69
N HIS A 148 -0.29 4.51 5.52
CA HIS A 148 -0.66 5.86 5.12
C HIS A 148 -2.10 6.00 4.62
N LEU A 149 -2.76 4.88 4.24
CA LEU A 149 -4.07 4.89 3.61
C LEU A 149 -5.25 5.31 4.52
N PRO A 150 -5.32 4.93 5.82
CA PRO A 150 -6.52 5.15 6.64
C PRO A 150 -6.81 6.62 7.03
N GLY A 151 -6.17 7.60 6.43
CA GLY A 151 -6.47 9.03 6.66
C GLY A 151 -7.82 9.44 6.07
N LYS A 152 -8.44 10.52 6.61
CA LYS A 152 -9.76 11.01 6.18
C LYS A 152 -9.91 11.16 4.66
N CYS A 153 -8.89 11.69 4.00
CA CYS A 153 -8.88 11.92 2.54
C CYS A 153 -8.30 10.73 1.78
N ARG A 154 -7.15 10.20 2.22
CA ARG A 154 -6.42 9.17 1.48
C ARG A 154 -7.17 7.85 1.33
N ARG A 155 -8.08 7.52 2.25
CA ARG A 155 -8.95 6.34 2.14
C ARG A 155 -9.81 6.33 0.86
N GLU A 156 -10.08 7.48 0.29
CA GLU A 156 -10.83 7.58 -0.96
C GLU A 156 -10.08 6.97 -2.14
N ALA A 157 -8.76 6.91 -2.10
CA ALA A 157 -7.95 6.19 -3.08
C ALA A 157 -8.36 4.70 -3.19
N ALA A 158 -8.78 4.08 -2.09
CA ALA A 158 -9.29 2.72 -2.10
C ALA A 158 -10.81 2.65 -2.34
N ILE A 159 -11.58 3.59 -1.75
CA ILE A 159 -13.05 3.56 -1.80
C ILE A 159 -13.56 3.81 -3.22
N LEU A 160 -12.98 4.77 -3.93
CA LEU A 160 -13.41 5.18 -5.27
C LEU A 160 -12.88 4.26 -6.39
N SER A 161 -12.10 3.24 -6.05
CA SER A 161 -11.60 2.29 -7.04
C SER A 161 -12.52 1.06 -7.17
N ALA A 162 -12.76 0.67 -8.43
CA ALA A 162 -13.44 -0.57 -8.79
C ALA A 162 -12.53 -1.81 -8.74
N ALA A 163 -11.21 -1.64 -8.53
CA ALA A 163 -10.26 -2.74 -8.51
C ALA A 163 -10.64 -3.83 -7.50
N ARG A 164 -10.72 -5.06 -8.00
CA ARG A 164 -11.07 -6.24 -7.20
C ARG A 164 -9.87 -6.80 -6.46
N MET A 165 -8.69 -6.76 -7.09
CA MET A 165 -7.43 -7.23 -6.49
C MET A 165 -6.75 -6.07 -5.78
N ARG A 166 -6.30 -6.32 -4.56
CA ARG A 166 -5.64 -5.30 -3.72
C ARG A 166 -4.52 -5.93 -2.92
N LEU A 167 -3.37 -5.31 -2.97
CA LEU A 167 -2.18 -5.72 -2.24
C LEU A 167 -1.68 -4.53 -1.41
N GLY A 168 -1.71 -4.65 -0.11
CA GLY A 168 -1.08 -3.72 0.80
C GLY A 168 0.28 -4.23 1.23
N LEU A 169 1.25 -3.34 1.33
CA LEU A 169 2.62 -3.62 1.73
C LEU A 169 3.02 -2.68 2.86
N THR A 170 3.47 -3.21 3.97
CA THR A 170 4.04 -2.41 5.06
C THR A 170 5.04 -3.20 5.90
N ALA A 171 5.93 -2.50 6.58
CA ALA A 171 6.78 -3.08 7.63
C ALA A 171 6.12 -2.95 9.01
N THR A 172 5.37 -1.88 9.22
CA THR A 172 4.78 -1.48 10.50
C THR A 172 3.31 -1.16 10.30
N PRO A 173 2.41 -2.13 10.51
CA PRO A 173 0.97 -1.90 10.35
C PRO A 173 0.39 -1.07 11.51
N GLU A 174 1.05 -1.06 12.67
CA GLU A 174 0.57 -0.40 13.86
C GLU A 174 0.57 1.12 13.69
N ARG A 175 -0.55 1.75 14.07
CA ARG A 175 -0.74 3.20 14.04
C ARG A 175 -1.11 3.70 15.44
N SER A 176 -0.62 4.87 15.79
CA SER A 176 -0.95 5.51 17.09
C SER A 176 -2.41 5.95 17.21
N ASP A 177 -3.14 6.04 16.09
CA ASP A 177 -4.55 6.48 16.05
C ASP A 177 -5.54 5.30 15.96
N GLY A 178 -5.09 4.05 15.92
CA GLY A 178 -5.93 2.85 15.88
C GLY A 178 -6.71 2.64 14.59
N LEU A 179 -6.43 3.43 13.54
CA LEU A 179 -7.12 3.33 12.25
C LEU A 179 -6.63 2.17 11.36
N GLU A 180 -5.66 1.36 11.83
CA GLU A 180 -5.20 0.17 11.12
C GLU A 180 -6.34 -0.83 10.83
N LYS A 181 -7.38 -0.83 11.66
CA LYS A 181 -8.59 -1.66 11.46
C LYS A 181 -9.33 -1.33 10.16
N ASP A 182 -9.23 -0.10 9.69
CA ASP A 182 -9.83 0.30 8.41
C ASP A 182 -9.14 -0.36 7.21
N LEU A 183 -7.89 -0.82 7.34
CA LEU A 183 -7.16 -1.48 6.28
C LEU A 183 -7.80 -2.80 5.84
N ASP A 184 -8.38 -3.55 6.78
CA ASP A 184 -9.11 -4.79 6.45
C ASP A 184 -10.28 -4.51 5.51
N TYR A 185 -10.96 -3.39 5.70
CA TYR A 185 -12.03 -2.95 4.83
C TYR A 185 -11.50 -2.38 3.50
N LEU A 186 -10.47 -1.56 3.54
CA LEU A 186 -9.95 -0.83 2.38
C LEU A 186 -9.15 -1.74 1.43
N ILE A 187 -8.35 -2.64 1.98
CA ILE A 187 -7.44 -3.52 1.25
C ILE A 187 -7.92 -4.97 1.34
N GLY A 188 -8.03 -5.48 2.53
CA GLY A 188 -8.33 -6.86 2.90
C GLY A 188 -7.57 -7.26 4.16
N PRO A 189 -7.81 -8.46 4.70
CA PRO A 189 -7.16 -8.92 5.93
C PRO A 189 -5.65 -9.07 5.77
N VAL A 190 -4.94 -9.14 6.90
CA VAL A 190 -3.52 -9.53 6.90
C VAL A 190 -3.42 -11.00 6.46
N VAL A 191 -2.84 -11.22 5.28
CA VAL A 191 -2.69 -12.55 4.68
C VAL A 191 -1.32 -13.16 4.91
N TYR A 192 -0.32 -12.32 5.15
CA TYR A 192 1.04 -12.74 5.47
C TYR A 192 1.70 -11.76 6.43
N ARG A 193 2.34 -12.31 7.45
CA ARG A 193 3.18 -11.54 8.38
C ARG A 193 4.49 -12.28 8.57
N MET A 194 5.59 -11.66 8.14
CA MET A 194 6.93 -12.20 8.35
C MET A 194 7.37 -11.94 9.79
N PRO A 195 7.69 -12.98 10.59
CA PRO A 195 8.26 -12.79 11.91
C PRO A 195 9.64 -12.11 11.83
N PHE A 196 9.92 -11.16 12.72
CA PHE A 196 11.21 -10.46 12.77
C PHE A 196 12.40 -11.42 12.86
N GLY A 197 12.26 -12.53 13.63
CA GLY A 197 13.30 -13.53 13.77
C GLY A 197 13.69 -14.23 12.46
N ARG A 198 12.81 -14.32 11.47
CA ARG A 198 13.14 -14.89 10.14
C ARG A 198 13.94 -13.92 9.26
N ALA A 199 13.81 -12.62 9.48
CA ALA A 199 14.57 -11.61 8.75
C ALA A 199 16.01 -11.46 9.27
N ARG A 200 16.22 -11.82 10.54
CA ARG A 200 17.50 -11.73 11.24
C ARG A 200 18.49 -12.76 10.66
N GLY A 201 19.70 -12.32 10.35
CA GLY A 201 20.75 -13.20 9.83
C GLY A 201 20.61 -13.64 8.37
N SER A 202 19.44 -13.42 7.73
CA SER A 202 19.23 -13.75 6.32
C SER A 202 19.08 -12.52 5.42
N THR A 203 18.30 -11.54 5.86
CA THR A 203 17.98 -10.34 5.06
C THR A 203 18.31 -9.06 5.82
N LEU A 204 18.23 -9.10 7.14
CA LEU A 204 18.67 -8.04 8.04
C LEU A 204 19.96 -8.46 8.71
N ALA A 205 20.88 -7.51 8.91
CA ALA A 205 22.07 -7.73 9.72
C ALA A 205 21.65 -8.18 11.13
N ASP A 206 22.50 -9.02 11.76
CA ASP A 206 22.32 -9.33 13.17
C ASP A 206 22.46 -8.04 14.00
N PHE A 207 21.54 -7.81 14.87
CA PHE A 207 21.58 -6.68 15.80
C PHE A 207 21.07 -7.12 17.18
N ASP A 208 21.66 -6.53 18.21
CA ASP A 208 21.17 -6.66 19.57
C ASP A 208 20.43 -5.39 19.96
N VAL A 209 19.24 -5.57 20.55
CA VAL A 209 18.49 -4.44 21.10
C VAL A 209 18.83 -4.27 22.55
N VAL A 210 19.64 -3.27 22.84
CA VAL A 210 19.95 -2.87 24.21
C VAL A 210 19.05 -1.70 24.58
N ARG A 211 18.17 -1.88 25.57
CA ARG A 211 17.39 -0.78 26.14
C ARG A 211 18.23 -0.12 27.21
N VAL A 212 18.73 1.07 26.92
CA VAL A 212 19.43 1.90 27.91
C VAL A 212 18.40 2.86 28.51
N PRO A 213 18.02 2.70 29.77
CA PRO A 213 17.15 3.68 30.41
C PRO A 213 17.95 4.97 30.62
N VAL A 214 17.44 6.07 30.10
CA VAL A 214 18.01 7.41 30.30
C VAL A 214 17.03 8.17 31.17
N ALA A 215 17.45 8.51 32.39
CA ALA A 215 16.72 9.43 33.24
C ALA A 215 17.10 10.87 32.88
N LEU A 216 16.12 11.70 32.64
CA LEU A 216 16.34 13.13 32.46
C LEU A 216 16.66 13.73 33.83
N THR A 217 17.58 14.68 33.87
CA THR A 217 17.78 15.54 35.04
C THR A 217 16.54 16.43 35.24
N ASP A 218 16.34 16.95 36.45
CA ASP A 218 15.20 17.82 36.76
C ASP A 218 15.11 19.04 35.80
N THR A 219 16.26 19.58 35.40
CA THR A 219 16.36 20.70 34.45
C THR A 219 15.94 20.29 33.04
N GLU A 220 16.37 19.13 32.57
CA GLU A 220 15.99 18.57 31.26
C GLU A 220 14.50 18.23 31.22
N GLN A 221 13.97 17.64 32.31
CA GLN A 221 12.55 17.33 32.44
C GLN A 221 11.69 18.59 32.37
N ALA A 222 12.06 19.64 33.13
CA ALA A 222 11.36 20.91 33.09
C ALA A 222 11.36 21.54 31.69
N THR A 223 12.53 21.51 31.01
CA THR A 223 12.66 22.02 29.63
C THR A 223 11.79 21.21 28.66
N TYR A 224 11.80 19.87 28.77
CA TYR A 224 10.97 19.00 27.94
C TYR A 224 9.48 19.28 28.11
N GLU A 225 9.03 19.44 29.35
CA GLU A 225 7.62 19.77 29.66
C GLU A 225 7.20 21.13 29.12
N GLN A 226 8.06 22.14 29.24
CA GLN A 226 7.82 23.47 28.71
C GLN A 226 7.70 23.45 27.19
N CYS A 227 8.66 22.83 26.49
CA CYS A 227 8.63 22.68 25.04
C CYS A 227 7.40 21.87 24.56
N SER A 228 7.07 20.81 25.27
CA SER A 228 5.90 19.97 24.94
C SER A 228 4.58 20.75 25.09
N LYS A 229 4.44 21.60 26.10
CA LYS A 229 3.28 22.50 26.25
C LYS A 229 3.17 23.51 25.11
N LEU A 230 4.28 24.13 24.71
CA LEU A 230 4.31 25.08 23.61
C LEU A 230 3.89 24.41 22.29
N ILE A 231 4.45 23.25 21.97
CA ILE A 231 4.11 22.48 20.75
C ILE A 231 2.63 22.08 20.75
N ARG A 232 2.12 21.54 21.86
CA ARG A 232 0.69 21.17 21.96
C ARG A 232 -0.22 22.40 21.82
N GLY A 233 0.14 23.52 22.44
CA GLY A 233 -0.60 24.80 22.30
C GLY A 233 -0.66 25.26 20.85
N PHE A 234 0.47 25.22 20.13
CA PHE A 234 0.55 25.61 18.74
C PHE A 234 -0.28 24.69 17.81
N ILE A 235 -0.21 23.37 18.04
CA ILE A 235 -1.00 22.39 17.26
C ILE A 235 -2.50 22.59 17.51
N THR A 236 -2.89 22.85 18.76
CA THR A 236 -4.32 23.04 19.12
C THR A 236 -4.86 24.34 18.54
N ALA A 237 -4.07 25.40 18.52
CA ALA A 237 -4.47 26.70 17.94
C ALA A 237 -4.68 26.64 16.41
N ARG A 238 -3.96 25.76 15.70
CA ARG A 238 -4.11 25.57 14.25
C ARG A 238 -5.23 24.60 13.84
N ARG A 239 -5.84 23.91 14.80
CA ARG A 239 -6.98 22.98 14.55
C ARG A 239 -8.35 23.64 14.71
N LYS A 240 -8.37 24.91 15.08
CA LYS A 240 -9.57 25.77 15.06
C LYS A 240 -9.56 26.59 13.76
#